data_f878edcecf54b75e2afa3e25151e94c6
#
_entry.id   f878edcecf54b75e2afa3e25151e94c6
#
_cell.length_a   1.000
_cell.length_b   1.000
_cell.length_c   1.000
_cell.angle_alpha   90.00
_cell.angle_beta   90.00
_cell.angle_gamma   90.00
#
_symmetry.space_group_name_H-M   'P 1'
#
loop_
_entity.id
_entity.type
_entity.pdbx_description
1 polymer ?
#
loop_
_entity_poly.entity_id
_entity_poly.type
_entity_poly.pdbx_seq_one_letter_code
_entity_poly.pdbx_strand_id
1 'polypeptide(L)'
;MAILLAGCAPLPLAPDPTPTEEEEESFDVDRRFTVGDSAELQPTPTADAAAVWDLFVLIASPEFVAEEVVAFEVGDDPASDYSAYVMRHETKQQRWVLAANLAYATADDELAATLIHEFAHMLSLGPDQVTRDAMCATIWVNGGCMSPRSHILAFQHEFWDGYGSAAPLPDDDDLDAAWEFYEAHEDDFVTDYAAVNVSEDFAESFTAFVLEERPEAEPEDLWNEKIDFFWTIPEYARIRDRIRADLEL
;
A
#
# COMPACT_ATOMS: atom_id res chain seq x y z
N MET A 1 43.89 -54.75 26.62
CA MET A 1 43.67 -53.75 25.55
C MET A 1 42.31 -53.13 25.82
N ALA A 2 42.33 -52.00 26.53
CA ALA A 2 41.08 -51.27 26.97
C ALA A 2 40.77 -50.16 25.97
N ILE A 3 39.58 -50.21 25.38
CA ILE A 3 39.08 -49.21 24.45
C ILE A 3 38.36 -48.15 25.28
N LEU A 4 38.89 -46.92 25.27
CA LEU A 4 38.29 -45.76 25.85
C LEU A 4 37.23 -45.20 24.85
N LEU A 5 35.98 -45.27 25.24
CA LEU A 5 34.87 -44.56 24.55
C LEU A 5 34.84 -43.11 25.02
N ALA A 6 35.24 -42.21 24.16
CA ALA A 6 35.08 -40.78 24.38
C ALA A 6 33.60 -40.40 24.15
N GLY A 7 32.91 -39.98 25.22
CA GLY A 7 31.57 -39.45 25.14
C GLY A 7 31.58 -38.04 24.53
N CYS A 8 30.85 -37.85 23.41
CA CYS A 8 30.54 -36.54 22.92
C CYS A 8 29.47 -35.90 23.82
N ALA A 9 29.82 -34.80 24.48
CA ALA A 9 28.86 -33.93 25.13
C ALA A 9 28.10 -33.13 24.05
N PRO A 10 26.77 -32.95 24.17
CA PRO A 10 26.03 -32.06 23.26
C PRO A 10 26.47 -30.64 23.46
N LEU A 11 26.72 -29.95 22.36
CA LEU A 11 26.95 -28.51 22.34
C LEU A 11 25.68 -27.81 22.86
N PRO A 12 25.81 -26.71 23.64
CA PRO A 12 24.66 -25.93 24.02
C PRO A 12 24.00 -25.32 22.76
N LEU A 13 22.70 -25.53 22.65
CA LEU A 13 21.87 -24.81 21.67
C LEU A 13 22.08 -23.31 21.88
N ALA A 14 22.36 -22.59 20.80
CA ALA A 14 22.33 -21.16 20.82
C ALA A 14 20.93 -20.70 21.29
N PRO A 15 20.80 -19.65 22.11
CA PRO A 15 19.51 -19.12 22.43
C PRO A 15 18.80 -18.73 21.13
N ASP A 16 17.51 -19.09 21.02
CA ASP A 16 16.65 -18.57 19.95
C ASP A 16 16.83 -17.05 19.91
N PRO A 17 16.96 -16.47 18.71
CA PRO A 17 16.91 -15.00 18.61
C PRO A 17 15.60 -14.56 19.26
N THR A 18 15.70 -13.73 20.28
CA THR A 18 14.55 -12.99 20.79
C THR A 18 13.95 -12.30 19.58
N PRO A 19 12.63 -12.37 19.32
CA PRO A 19 12.02 -11.52 18.33
C PRO A 19 12.42 -10.07 18.73
N THR A 20 13.15 -9.39 17.89
CA THR A 20 13.15 -7.93 17.88
C THR A 20 11.68 -7.60 17.68
N GLU A 21 11.08 -6.88 18.63
CA GLU A 21 9.86 -6.15 18.39
C GLU A 21 10.23 -5.24 17.20
N GLU A 22 9.81 -5.63 16.00
CA GLU A 22 9.65 -4.72 14.90
C GLU A 22 8.68 -3.69 15.45
N GLU A 23 9.12 -2.47 15.69
CA GLU A 23 8.24 -1.35 15.92
C GLU A 23 7.40 -1.29 14.67
N GLU A 24 6.14 -1.78 14.74
CA GLU A 24 5.20 -1.68 13.64
C GLU A 24 5.09 -0.17 13.37
N GLU A 25 5.54 0.25 12.20
CA GLU A 25 5.39 1.61 11.71
C GLU A 25 3.90 1.90 11.58
N SER A 26 3.31 2.50 12.59
CA SER A 26 1.87 2.74 12.71
C SER A 26 1.61 3.77 13.81
N PHE A 27 0.37 4.13 13.99
CA PHE A 27 -0.10 4.92 15.13
C PHE A 27 -1.00 4.07 16.04
N ASP A 28 -1.12 4.47 17.31
CA ASP A 28 -2.00 3.80 18.26
C ASP A 28 -3.47 3.94 17.84
N VAL A 29 -4.16 2.80 17.70
CA VAL A 29 -5.59 2.76 17.34
C VAL A 29 -6.45 2.96 18.57
N ASP A 30 -7.18 4.06 18.62
CA ASP A 30 -8.10 4.42 19.70
C ASP A 30 -9.49 3.79 19.53
N ARG A 31 -9.96 3.69 18.29
CA ARG A 31 -11.30 3.19 17.95
C ARG A 31 -11.32 2.40 16.66
N ARG A 32 -12.19 1.38 16.67
CA ARG A 32 -12.50 0.58 15.50
C ARG A 32 -13.99 0.62 15.21
N PHE A 33 -14.33 0.78 13.94
CA PHE A 33 -15.69 0.73 13.41
C PHE A 33 -15.82 -0.47 12.48
N THR A 34 -16.96 -1.13 12.49
CA THR A 34 -17.33 -2.12 11.48
C THR A 34 -18.03 -1.42 10.32
N VAL A 35 -17.76 -1.86 9.10
CA VAL A 35 -18.39 -1.36 7.88
C VAL A 35 -19.58 -2.25 7.54
N GLY A 36 -20.75 -1.65 7.35
CA GLY A 36 -21.96 -2.34 6.94
C GLY A 36 -22.13 -2.41 5.43
N ASP A 37 -23.21 -3.09 4.98
CA ASP A 37 -23.49 -3.38 3.57
C ASP A 37 -23.75 -2.13 2.70
N SER A 38 -23.99 -0.97 3.32
CA SER A 38 -24.17 0.32 2.64
C SER A 38 -23.03 1.31 2.98
N ALA A 39 -21.86 0.79 3.32
CA ALA A 39 -20.68 1.56 3.75
C ALA A 39 -20.89 2.38 5.05
N GLU A 40 -21.93 2.11 5.83
CA GLU A 40 -22.18 2.78 7.10
C GLU A 40 -21.26 2.25 8.21
N LEU A 41 -20.81 3.15 9.11
CA LEU A 41 -19.98 2.80 10.25
C LEU A 41 -20.79 2.45 11.51
N GLN A 42 -20.35 1.40 12.21
CA GLN A 42 -20.90 0.97 13.48
C GLN A 42 -19.76 0.79 14.52
N PRO A 43 -19.85 1.38 15.74
CA PRO A 43 -20.84 2.35 16.21
C PRO A 43 -20.76 3.70 15.46
N THR A 44 -21.70 4.61 15.73
CA THR A 44 -21.67 5.96 15.14
C THR A 44 -20.33 6.65 15.40
N PRO A 45 -19.62 7.14 14.36
CA PRO A 45 -18.33 7.80 14.47
C PRO A 45 -18.43 9.19 15.12
N THR A 46 -17.30 9.75 15.53
CA THR A 46 -17.14 11.18 15.81
C THR A 46 -17.22 12.00 14.51
N ALA A 47 -17.35 13.32 14.61
CA ALA A 47 -17.43 14.18 13.42
C ALA A 47 -16.17 14.09 12.55
N ASP A 48 -14.97 14.06 13.17
CA ASP A 48 -13.70 13.99 12.46
C ASP A 48 -13.52 12.62 11.78
N ALA A 49 -13.80 11.53 12.50
CA ALA A 49 -13.77 10.20 11.93
C ALA A 49 -14.80 10.02 10.80
N ALA A 50 -15.98 10.64 10.92
CA ALA A 50 -17.00 10.63 9.86
C ALA A 50 -16.51 11.41 8.62
N ALA A 51 -15.86 12.55 8.80
CA ALA A 51 -15.37 13.36 7.69
C ALA A 51 -14.30 12.60 6.86
N VAL A 52 -13.34 11.94 7.53
CA VAL A 52 -12.34 11.10 6.84
C VAL A 52 -13.00 9.93 6.11
N TRP A 53 -13.94 9.25 6.79
CA TRP A 53 -14.66 8.13 6.19
C TRP A 53 -15.51 8.53 4.99
N ASP A 54 -16.24 9.62 5.08
CA ASP A 54 -17.08 10.13 3.99
C ASP A 54 -16.23 10.51 2.77
N LEU A 55 -15.06 11.11 2.99
CA LEU A 55 -14.10 11.41 1.92
C LEU A 55 -13.55 10.11 1.28
N PHE A 56 -13.20 9.11 2.09
CA PHE A 56 -12.75 7.84 1.55
C PHE A 56 -13.85 7.12 0.74
N VAL A 57 -15.10 7.17 1.19
CA VAL A 57 -16.25 6.62 0.45
C VAL A 57 -16.46 7.34 -0.89
N LEU A 58 -16.23 8.66 -0.97
CA LEU A 58 -16.22 9.39 -2.24
C LEU A 58 -15.12 8.90 -3.17
N ILE A 59 -13.91 8.69 -2.64
CA ILE A 59 -12.73 8.22 -3.39
C ILE A 59 -12.91 6.77 -3.87
N ALA A 60 -13.26 5.85 -3.00
CA ALA A 60 -13.30 4.42 -3.32
C ALA A 60 -14.63 3.97 -3.97
N SER A 61 -15.70 4.68 -3.80
CA SER A 61 -17.11 4.45 -4.06
C SER A 61 -17.82 3.64 -2.95
N PRO A 62 -19.11 3.91 -2.70
CA PRO A 62 -19.88 3.17 -1.70
C PRO A 62 -19.95 1.65 -1.99
N GLU A 63 -20.02 1.27 -3.27
CA GLU A 63 -20.09 -0.13 -3.70
C GLU A 63 -18.80 -0.87 -3.40
N PHE A 64 -17.65 -0.28 -3.76
CA PHE A 64 -16.33 -0.86 -3.46
C PHE A 64 -16.12 -1.00 -1.96
N VAL A 65 -16.41 0.06 -1.20
CA VAL A 65 -16.25 0.05 0.26
C VAL A 65 -17.11 -1.01 0.93
N ALA A 66 -18.37 -1.15 0.56
CA ALA A 66 -19.27 -2.19 1.10
C ALA A 66 -18.79 -3.62 0.76
N GLU A 67 -18.20 -3.81 -0.42
CA GLU A 67 -17.70 -5.10 -0.87
C GLU A 67 -16.33 -5.44 -0.27
N GLU A 68 -15.39 -4.49 -0.22
CA GLU A 68 -13.98 -4.76 0.04
C GLU A 68 -13.51 -4.37 1.46
N VAL A 69 -14.17 -3.41 2.13
CA VAL A 69 -13.72 -2.91 3.43
C VAL A 69 -14.61 -3.46 4.54
N VAL A 70 -14.01 -3.96 5.62
CA VAL A 70 -14.76 -4.55 6.76
C VAL A 70 -14.63 -3.76 8.05
N ALA A 71 -13.60 -2.92 8.15
CA ALA A 71 -13.38 -2.07 9.31
C ALA A 71 -12.71 -0.76 8.93
N PHE A 72 -12.98 0.25 9.73
CA PHE A 72 -12.28 1.52 9.77
C PHE A 72 -11.73 1.72 11.17
N GLU A 73 -10.45 2.02 11.28
CA GLU A 73 -9.74 2.27 12.51
C GLU A 73 -9.26 3.71 12.57
N VAL A 74 -9.27 4.32 13.74
CA VAL A 74 -8.75 5.68 13.93
C VAL A 74 -7.92 5.78 15.19
N GLY A 75 -6.83 6.53 15.10
CA GLY A 75 -6.02 7.03 16.20
C GLY A 75 -5.96 8.55 16.17
N ASP A 76 -5.33 9.15 17.17
CA ASP A 76 -5.05 10.58 17.24
C ASP A 76 -3.62 10.76 17.82
N ASP A 77 -2.62 10.46 16.97
CA ASP A 77 -1.22 10.46 17.36
C ASP A 77 -0.40 11.47 16.52
N PRO A 78 -0.20 12.68 17.02
CA PRO A 78 0.60 13.69 16.31
C PRO A 78 2.12 13.42 16.34
N ALA A 79 2.58 12.36 17.00
CA ALA A 79 3.98 11.96 17.02
C ALA A 79 4.32 10.89 15.97
N SER A 80 3.30 10.23 15.41
CA SER A 80 3.47 9.34 14.29
C SER A 80 3.55 10.10 12.97
N ASP A 81 4.40 9.68 12.07
CA ASP A 81 4.51 10.22 10.70
C ASP A 81 3.45 9.63 9.74
N TYR A 82 2.69 8.63 10.19
CA TYR A 82 1.65 7.97 9.38
C TYR A 82 0.32 8.70 9.46
N SER A 83 -0.18 9.14 8.29
CA SER A 83 -1.49 9.78 8.15
C SER A 83 -2.63 8.76 7.97
N ALA A 84 -2.38 7.71 7.21
CA ALA A 84 -3.29 6.58 7.03
C ALA A 84 -2.51 5.35 6.55
N TYR A 85 -3.14 4.18 6.62
CA TYR A 85 -2.65 2.95 5.99
C TYR A 85 -3.79 1.97 5.77
N VAL A 86 -3.58 1.00 4.89
CA VAL A 86 -4.50 -0.10 4.66
C VAL A 86 -3.83 -1.44 4.96
N MET A 87 -4.58 -2.33 5.57
CA MET A 87 -4.10 -3.68 5.84
C MET A 87 -5.15 -4.72 5.50
N ARG A 88 -4.72 -5.96 5.30
CA ARG A 88 -5.64 -7.09 5.16
C ARG A 88 -6.24 -7.45 6.52
N HIS A 89 -7.55 -7.65 6.53
CA HIS A 89 -8.21 -8.11 7.75
C HIS A 89 -7.72 -9.50 8.17
N GLU A 90 -7.38 -9.69 9.44
CA GLU A 90 -6.75 -10.89 10.00
C GLU A 90 -7.42 -12.22 9.59
N THR A 91 -8.74 -12.29 9.67
CA THR A 91 -9.52 -13.52 9.41
C THR A 91 -10.23 -13.52 8.05
N LYS A 92 -10.57 -12.34 7.51
CA LYS A 92 -11.19 -12.16 6.20
C LYS A 92 -10.14 -11.62 5.23
N GLN A 93 -9.09 -12.36 5.01
CA GLN A 93 -7.86 -11.95 4.33
C GLN A 93 -8.04 -11.43 2.88
N GLN A 94 -9.23 -11.52 2.31
CA GLN A 94 -9.61 -10.90 1.04
C GLN A 94 -10.21 -9.51 1.20
N ARG A 95 -10.44 -9.08 2.44
CA ARG A 95 -11.08 -7.81 2.78
C ARG A 95 -10.08 -6.90 3.49
N TRP A 96 -10.35 -5.61 3.45
CA TRP A 96 -9.45 -4.58 3.93
C TRP A 96 -9.93 -3.94 5.24
N VAL A 97 -8.96 -3.40 5.95
CA VAL A 97 -9.12 -2.43 7.03
C VAL A 97 -8.44 -1.15 6.57
N LEU A 98 -9.14 -0.03 6.65
CA LEU A 98 -8.54 1.30 6.54
C LEU A 98 -8.26 1.80 7.94
N ALA A 99 -7.07 2.34 8.18
CA ALA A 99 -6.72 3.06 9.40
C ALA A 99 -6.35 4.51 9.05
N ALA A 100 -6.78 5.48 9.87
CA ALA A 100 -6.48 6.89 9.68
C ALA A 100 -6.14 7.58 11.00
N ASN A 101 -5.09 8.40 10.96
CA ASN A 101 -4.63 9.20 12.08
C ASN A 101 -5.35 10.55 12.06
N LEU A 102 -6.26 10.77 13.02
CA LEU A 102 -7.06 11.98 13.10
C LEU A 102 -6.25 13.23 13.42
N ALA A 103 -5.00 13.10 13.90
CA ALA A 103 -4.09 14.21 14.06
C ALA A 103 -3.79 14.95 12.74
N TYR A 104 -3.88 14.22 11.61
CA TYR A 104 -3.68 14.73 10.24
C TYR A 104 -4.97 14.81 9.43
N ALA A 105 -6.14 14.57 10.06
CA ALA A 105 -7.45 14.57 9.40
C ALA A 105 -7.98 15.97 9.12
N THR A 106 -7.14 16.91 8.73
CA THR A 106 -7.59 18.16 8.13
C THR A 106 -8.10 17.85 6.73
N ALA A 107 -9.35 18.21 6.44
CA ALA A 107 -9.93 18.06 5.11
C ALA A 107 -9.27 19.04 4.14
N ASP A 108 -8.09 18.69 3.69
CA ASP A 108 -7.31 19.41 2.69
C ASP A 108 -6.85 18.44 1.58
N ASP A 109 -6.14 18.99 0.62
CA ASP A 109 -5.67 18.23 -0.55
C ASP A 109 -4.70 17.10 -0.15
N GLU A 110 -3.97 17.22 0.98
CA GLU A 110 -3.05 16.19 1.47
C GLU A 110 -3.80 14.94 1.94
N LEU A 111 -4.91 15.11 2.69
CA LEU A 111 -5.73 13.97 3.11
C LEU A 111 -6.33 13.25 1.90
N ALA A 112 -6.80 14.00 0.90
CA ALA A 112 -7.35 13.41 -0.31
C ALA A 112 -6.28 12.60 -1.06
N ALA A 113 -5.06 13.13 -1.19
CA ALA A 113 -3.93 12.43 -1.80
C ALA A 113 -3.60 11.13 -1.05
N THR A 114 -3.47 11.20 0.29
CA THR A 114 -3.25 10.01 1.14
C THR A 114 -4.33 8.96 0.94
N LEU A 115 -5.60 9.33 0.97
CA LEU A 115 -6.69 8.36 0.81
C LEU A 115 -6.79 7.77 -0.60
N ILE A 116 -6.36 8.50 -1.64
CA ILE A 116 -6.24 7.98 -3.02
C ILE A 116 -5.08 6.98 -3.09
N HIS A 117 -3.95 7.26 -2.44
CA HIS A 117 -2.83 6.35 -2.31
C HIS A 117 -3.24 5.03 -1.65
N GLU A 118 -3.91 5.09 -0.49
CA GLU A 118 -4.41 3.90 0.19
C GLU A 118 -5.42 3.11 -0.66
N PHE A 119 -6.27 3.81 -1.39
CA PHE A 119 -7.18 3.17 -2.33
C PHE A 119 -6.43 2.47 -3.47
N ALA A 120 -5.32 3.03 -3.96
CA ALA A 120 -4.48 2.39 -4.97
C ALA A 120 -3.86 1.07 -4.48
N HIS A 121 -3.46 0.98 -3.20
CA HIS A 121 -3.05 -0.30 -2.60
C HIS A 121 -4.19 -1.33 -2.62
N MET A 122 -5.42 -0.93 -2.28
CA MET A 122 -6.56 -1.84 -2.36
C MET A 122 -6.82 -2.33 -3.79
N LEU A 123 -6.60 -1.48 -4.80
CA LEU A 123 -6.75 -1.83 -6.22
C LEU A 123 -5.61 -2.74 -6.71
N SER A 124 -4.35 -2.41 -6.40
CA SER A 124 -3.16 -3.10 -6.91
C SER A 124 -2.86 -4.41 -6.21
N LEU A 125 -3.25 -4.53 -4.94
CA LEU A 125 -3.04 -5.71 -4.10
C LEU A 125 -4.33 -6.50 -3.85
N GLY A 126 -5.41 -6.18 -4.54
CA GLY A 126 -6.70 -6.88 -4.45
C GLY A 126 -6.62 -8.38 -4.77
N PRO A 127 -7.67 -9.18 -4.45
CA PRO A 127 -7.63 -10.63 -4.64
C PRO A 127 -7.47 -11.07 -6.11
N ASP A 128 -7.79 -10.20 -7.07
CA ASP A 128 -7.57 -10.44 -8.50
C ASP A 128 -6.13 -10.07 -8.93
N GLN A 129 -5.42 -9.29 -8.14
CA GLN A 129 -4.06 -8.83 -8.42
C GLN A 129 -3.00 -9.70 -7.74
N VAL A 130 -3.25 -10.14 -6.52
CA VAL A 130 -2.32 -10.99 -5.76
C VAL A 130 -3.01 -12.24 -5.21
N THR A 131 -2.25 -13.35 -5.14
CA THR A 131 -2.70 -14.61 -4.56
C THR A 131 -1.83 -14.97 -3.37
N ARG A 132 -2.39 -15.69 -2.40
CA ARG A 132 -1.64 -16.17 -1.22
C ARG A 132 -1.16 -17.61 -1.37
N ASP A 133 -0.83 -18.02 -2.58
CA ASP A 133 -0.31 -19.35 -2.85
C ASP A 133 1.07 -19.52 -2.20
N ALA A 134 1.29 -20.68 -1.59
CA ALA A 134 2.54 -21.02 -0.90
C ALA A 134 3.77 -21.10 -1.83
N MET A 135 3.55 -21.17 -3.14
CA MET A 135 4.59 -21.14 -4.17
C MET A 135 4.30 -19.98 -5.13
N CYS A 136 5.12 -18.94 -5.07
CA CYS A 136 5.04 -17.83 -6.00
C CYS A 136 5.84 -18.15 -7.26
N ALA A 137 5.17 -18.13 -8.41
CA ALA A 137 5.80 -18.33 -9.71
C ALA A 137 6.17 -17.02 -10.42
N THR A 138 5.78 -15.90 -9.86
CA THR A 138 6.04 -14.54 -10.34
C THR A 138 6.86 -13.78 -9.30
N ILE A 139 6.34 -12.71 -8.75
CA ILE A 139 6.99 -11.83 -7.78
C ILE A 139 6.14 -11.77 -6.52
N TRP A 140 6.77 -11.87 -5.36
CA TRP A 140 6.12 -11.68 -4.08
C TRP A 140 6.13 -10.20 -3.72
N VAL A 141 4.99 -9.68 -3.33
CA VAL A 141 4.79 -8.32 -2.78
C VAL A 141 4.10 -8.41 -1.44
N ASN A 142 4.00 -7.30 -0.74
CA ASN A 142 3.31 -7.25 0.53
C ASN A 142 1.92 -7.91 0.43
N GLY A 143 1.75 -8.99 1.17
CA GLY A 143 0.49 -9.73 1.25
C GLY A 143 0.23 -10.80 0.20
N GLY A 144 1.11 -11.05 -0.79
CA GLY A 144 0.88 -12.14 -1.73
C GLY A 144 1.79 -12.20 -2.95
N CYS A 145 1.57 -13.22 -3.76
CA CYS A 145 2.22 -13.42 -5.05
C CYS A 145 1.44 -12.70 -6.14
N MET A 146 2.08 -11.85 -6.92
CA MET A 146 1.44 -11.18 -8.07
C MET A 146 0.84 -12.20 -9.04
N SER A 147 -0.42 -12.01 -9.40
CA SER A 147 -1.09 -12.86 -10.40
C SER A 147 -0.46 -12.64 -11.78
N PRO A 148 -0.34 -13.68 -12.62
CA PRO A 148 0.33 -13.55 -13.94
C PRO A 148 -0.29 -12.54 -14.91
N ARG A 149 -1.47 -12.01 -14.60
CA ARG A 149 -2.18 -11.01 -15.40
C ARG A 149 -2.58 -9.79 -14.58
N SER A 150 -1.97 -9.62 -13.41
CA SER A 150 -2.23 -8.45 -12.57
C SER A 150 -1.60 -7.19 -13.17
N HIS A 151 -2.21 -6.05 -12.89
CA HIS A 151 -1.70 -4.78 -13.33
C HIS A 151 -0.39 -4.42 -12.61
N ILE A 152 -0.26 -4.78 -11.33
CA ILE A 152 0.98 -4.55 -10.59
C ILE A 152 2.15 -5.37 -11.15
N LEU A 153 1.94 -6.60 -11.63
CA LEU A 153 3.00 -7.37 -12.30
C LEU A 153 3.37 -6.76 -13.65
N ALA A 154 2.38 -6.24 -14.40
CA ALA A 154 2.66 -5.53 -15.64
C ALA A 154 3.49 -4.26 -15.38
N PHE A 155 3.13 -3.49 -14.36
CA PHE A 155 3.86 -2.30 -13.91
C PHE A 155 5.29 -2.65 -13.47
N GLN A 156 5.47 -3.71 -12.69
CA GLN A 156 6.79 -4.21 -12.30
C GLN A 156 7.66 -4.54 -13.52
N HIS A 157 7.13 -5.28 -14.48
CA HIS A 157 7.89 -5.67 -15.68
C HIS A 157 8.23 -4.49 -16.60
N GLU A 158 7.38 -3.49 -16.64
CA GLU A 158 7.56 -2.34 -17.52
C GLU A 158 8.57 -1.34 -16.92
N PHE A 159 8.52 -1.10 -15.62
CA PHE A 159 9.24 0.01 -15.00
C PHE A 159 10.34 -0.41 -14.02
N TRP A 160 10.24 -1.62 -13.41
CA TRP A 160 11.16 -2.01 -12.34
C TRP A 160 12.18 -3.08 -12.73
N ASP A 161 11.87 -3.97 -13.67
CA ASP A 161 12.79 -5.03 -14.08
C ASP A 161 14.13 -4.48 -14.62
N GLY A 162 14.13 -3.28 -15.17
CA GLY A 162 15.31 -2.61 -15.71
C GLY A 162 16.37 -2.29 -14.67
N TYR A 163 16.01 -2.07 -13.41
CA TYR A 163 16.96 -1.78 -12.33
C TYR A 163 17.71 -3.04 -11.83
N GLY A 164 17.14 -4.22 -12.07
CA GLY A 164 17.75 -5.50 -11.68
C GLY A 164 18.00 -5.57 -10.18
N SER A 165 19.24 -5.88 -9.78
CA SER A 165 19.61 -6.00 -8.36
C SER A 165 19.91 -4.65 -7.68
N ALA A 166 19.73 -3.54 -8.34
CA ALA A 166 19.87 -2.21 -7.75
C ALA A 166 18.56 -1.75 -7.10
N ALA A 167 17.41 -2.28 -7.56
CA ALA A 167 16.11 -1.96 -6.99
C ALA A 167 15.97 -2.54 -5.57
N PRO A 168 15.27 -1.83 -4.67
CA PRO A 168 14.71 -2.44 -3.45
C PRO A 168 13.88 -3.68 -3.76
N LEU A 169 13.74 -4.58 -2.79
CA LEU A 169 12.88 -5.76 -2.97
C LEU A 169 11.41 -5.32 -3.05
N PRO A 170 10.55 -6.05 -3.78
CA PRO A 170 9.15 -5.68 -3.96
C PRO A 170 8.28 -5.67 -2.70
N ASP A 171 8.80 -6.23 -1.61
CA ASP A 171 8.19 -6.27 -0.27
C ASP A 171 9.10 -5.65 0.81
N ASP A 172 10.09 -4.84 0.38
CA ASP A 172 11.01 -4.13 1.27
C ASP A 172 10.38 -2.80 1.71
N ASP A 173 10.66 -2.39 2.96
CA ASP A 173 10.25 -1.16 3.61
C ASP A 173 11.45 -0.40 4.22
N ASP A 174 12.68 -0.75 3.85
CA ASP A 174 13.90 -0.06 4.28
C ASP A 174 13.99 1.34 3.64
N LEU A 175 13.54 2.34 4.40
CA LEU A 175 13.49 3.73 3.95
C LEU A 175 14.89 4.33 3.68
N ASP A 176 15.94 3.88 4.38
CA ASP A 176 17.32 4.35 4.13
C ASP A 176 17.82 3.81 2.77
N ALA A 177 17.56 2.53 2.46
CA ALA A 177 17.87 1.94 1.16
C ALA A 177 17.05 2.55 0.02
N ALA A 178 15.77 2.82 0.26
CA ALA A 178 14.88 3.50 -0.68
C ALA A 178 15.37 4.92 -1.00
N TRP A 179 15.81 5.67 0.00
CA TRP A 179 16.35 7.00 -0.20
C TRP A 179 17.64 6.99 -1.05
N GLU A 180 18.58 6.06 -0.77
CA GLU A 180 19.78 5.90 -1.61
C GLU A 180 19.43 5.54 -3.06
N PHE A 181 18.41 4.73 -3.25
CA PHE A 181 17.91 4.35 -4.58
C PHE A 181 17.24 5.53 -5.28
N TYR A 182 16.41 6.31 -4.58
CA TYR A 182 15.79 7.53 -5.10
C TYR A 182 16.85 8.55 -5.56
N GLU A 183 17.85 8.87 -4.72
CA GLU A 183 18.91 9.81 -5.09
C GLU A 183 19.66 9.42 -6.40
N ALA A 184 19.71 8.12 -6.70
CA ALA A 184 20.33 7.61 -7.94
C ALA A 184 19.39 7.64 -9.16
N HIS A 185 18.07 7.77 -8.95
CA HIS A 185 17.03 7.62 -9.95
C HIS A 185 15.90 8.67 -9.78
N GLU A 186 16.22 9.87 -9.28
CA GLU A 186 15.26 10.93 -8.95
C GLU A 186 14.28 11.24 -10.08
N ASP A 187 14.77 11.26 -11.32
CA ASP A 187 13.97 11.55 -12.52
C ASP A 187 12.98 10.41 -12.91
N ASP A 188 13.05 9.26 -12.22
CA ASP A 188 12.23 8.09 -12.54
C ASP A 188 10.95 8.00 -11.66
N PHE A 189 10.85 8.80 -10.59
CA PHE A 189 9.81 8.68 -9.57
C PHE A 189 9.03 9.99 -9.35
N VAL A 190 7.73 9.89 -9.07
CA VAL A 190 6.88 11.05 -8.75
C VAL A 190 7.21 11.66 -7.38
N THR A 191 7.64 10.82 -6.43
CA THR A 191 8.05 11.18 -5.06
C THR A 191 9.21 10.29 -4.62
N ASP A 192 9.90 10.67 -3.56
CA ASP A 192 10.91 9.83 -2.89
C ASP A 192 10.29 8.54 -2.32
N TYR A 193 9.05 8.62 -1.83
CA TYR A 193 8.31 7.47 -1.30
C TYR A 193 7.96 6.44 -2.38
N ALA A 194 7.76 6.85 -3.63
CA ALA A 194 7.57 5.93 -4.75
C ALA A 194 8.78 4.98 -4.96
N ALA A 195 9.96 5.37 -4.53
CA ALA A 195 11.18 4.55 -4.67
C ALA A 195 11.33 3.45 -3.61
N VAL A 196 10.45 3.35 -2.63
CA VAL A 196 10.50 2.33 -1.56
C VAL A 196 10.34 0.92 -2.14
N ASN A 197 9.31 0.70 -2.93
CA ASN A 197 9.07 -0.55 -3.63
C ASN A 197 8.02 -0.38 -4.74
N VAL A 198 7.79 -1.41 -5.53
CA VAL A 198 6.84 -1.35 -6.65
C VAL A 198 5.40 -1.08 -6.23
N SER A 199 4.99 -1.44 -5.01
CA SER A 199 3.63 -1.19 -4.51
C SER A 199 3.42 0.27 -4.20
N GLU A 200 4.43 0.90 -3.59
CA GLU A 200 4.43 2.34 -3.30
C GLU A 200 4.51 3.17 -4.59
N ASP A 201 5.38 2.78 -5.53
CA ASP A 201 5.45 3.45 -6.83
C ASP A 201 4.12 3.37 -7.61
N PHE A 202 3.47 2.21 -7.57
CA PHE A 202 2.15 2.07 -8.18
C PHE A 202 1.12 3.00 -7.51
N ALA A 203 1.13 3.10 -6.18
CA ALA A 203 0.19 3.92 -5.43
C ALA A 203 0.46 5.42 -5.62
N GLU A 204 1.70 5.87 -5.54
CA GLU A 204 2.11 7.25 -5.79
C GLU A 204 1.83 7.68 -7.23
N SER A 205 2.20 6.85 -8.21
CA SER A 205 1.92 7.11 -9.62
C SER A 205 0.42 7.14 -9.93
N PHE A 206 -0.38 6.27 -9.27
CA PHE A 206 -1.85 6.32 -9.38
C PHE A 206 -2.43 7.58 -8.74
N THR A 207 -1.88 8.03 -7.62
CA THR A 207 -2.30 9.27 -6.96
C THR A 207 -2.06 10.48 -7.87
N ALA A 208 -0.89 10.59 -8.46
CA ALA A 208 -0.58 11.60 -9.47
C ALA A 208 -1.48 11.49 -10.70
N PHE A 209 -1.73 10.26 -11.21
CA PHE A 209 -2.68 10.01 -12.29
C PHE A 209 -4.08 10.55 -12.00
N VAL A 210 -4.55 10.46 -10.76
CA VAL A 210 -5.88 10.96 -10.37
C VAL A 210 -5.88 12.48 -10.22
N LEU A 211 -4.88 13.04 -9.55
CA LEU A 211 -4.87 14.45 -9.16
C LEU A 211 -4.40 15.38 -10.28
N GLU A 212 -3.47 14.94 -11.12
CA GLU A 212 -2.87 15.79 -12.13
C GLU A 212 -3.63 15.76 -13.47
N GLU A 213 -3.46 16.81 -14.25
CA GLU A 213 -3.95 16.85 -15.62
C GLU A 213 -3.05 16.01 -16.54
N ARG A 214 -3.66 15.30 -17.49
CA ARG A 214 -2.90 14.52 -18.47
C ARG A 214 -2.02 15.46 -19.31
N PRO A 215 -0.69 15.21 -19.42
CA PRO A 215 0.17 15.98 -20.31
C PRO A 215 -0.32 15.97 -21.76
N GLU A 216 -0.21 17.12 -22.47
CA GLU A 216 -0.59 17.22 -23.90
C GLU A 216 0.43 16.53 -24.84
N ALA A 217 1.65 16.30 -24.37
CA ALA A 217 2.75 15.70 -25.12
C ALA A 217 3.03 14.27 -24.64
N GLU A 218 3.66 13.47 -25.49
CA GLU A 218 4.21 12.18 -25.10
C GLU A 218 5.21 12.39 -23.93
N PRO A 219 5.18 11.51 -22.92
CA PRO A 219 6.08 11.63 -21.77
C PRO A 219 7.55 11.51 -22.19
N GLU A 220 8.40 12.38 -21.66
CA GLU A 220 9.86 12.35 -21.87
C GLU A 220 10.59 11.73 -20.65
N ASP A 221 9.93 11.70 -19.48
CA ASP A 221 10.47 11.21 -18.21
C ASP A 221 9.74 9.94 -17.77
N LEU A 222 10.46 9.02 -17.13
CA LEU A 222 9.94 7.71 -16.77
C LEU A 222 8.75 7.80 -15.78
N TRP A 223 8.79 8.74 -14.84
CA TRP A 223 7.65 8.94 -13.91
C TRP A 223 6.36 9.34 -14.65
N ASN A 224 6.45 10.09 -15.74
CA ASN A 224 5.31 10.41 -16.59
C ASN A 224 4.81 9.19 -17.40
N GLU A 225 5.72 8.29 -17.83
CA GLU A 225 5.35 7.03 -18.48
C GLU A 225 4.57 6.13 -17.49
N LYS A 226 4.95 6.12 -16.21
CA LYS A 226 4.23 5.42 -15.15
C LYS A 226 2.80 5.95 -14.96
N ILE A 227 2.62 7.27 -15.00
CA ILE A 227 1.28 7.88 -14.98
C ILE A 227 0.49 7.50 -16.24
N ASP A 228 1.14 7.51 -17.42
CA ASP A 228 0.46 7.18 -18.70
C ASP A 228 0.07 5.69 -18.79
N PHE A 229 0.73 4.81 -18.03
CA PHE A 229 0.36 3.40 -17.88
C PHE A 229 -1.11 3.24 -17.48
N PHE A 230 -1.61 4.03 -16.54
CA PHE A 230 -3.00 3.95 -16.06
C PHE A 230 -4.03 4.34 -17.13
N TRP A 231 -3.66 5.21 -18.09
CA TRP A 231 -4.53 5.53 -19.22
C TRP A 231 -4.71 4.37 -20.19
N THR A 232 -3.78 3.42 -20.21
CA THR A 232 -3.89 2.21 -21.03
C THR A 232 -4.93 1.22 -20.50
N ILE A 233 -5.37 1.38 -19.24
CA ILE A 233 -6.30 0.50 -18.54
C ILE A 233 -7.65 1.21 -18.37
N PRO A 234 -8.68 0.87 -19.16
CA PRO A 234 -9.97 1.59 -19.15
C PRO A 234 -10.69 1.62 -17.81
N GLU A 235 -10.37 0.69 -16.92
CA GLU A 235 -10.92 0.65 -15.57
C GLU A 235 -10.39 1.81 -14.73
N TYR A 236 -9.08 2.05 -14.73
CA TYR A 236 -8.46 3.14 -13.98
C TYR A 236 -8.86 4.52 -14.54
N ALA A 237 -8.97 4.66 -15.85
CA ALA A 237 -9.48 5.90 -16.43
C ALA A 237 -10.89 6.25 -15.94
N ARG A 238 -11.79 5.24 -15.82
CA ARG A 238 -13.14 5.44 -15.27
C ARG A 238 -13.12 5.76 -13.78
N ILE A 239 -12.23 5.11 -13.01
CA ILE A 239 -12.06 5.40 -11.58
C ILE A 239 -11.60 6.85 -11.40
N ARG A 240 -10.57 7.28 -12.15
CA ARG A 240 -10.09 8.67 -12.16
C ARG A 240 -11.21 9.67 -12.47
N ASP A 241 -11.94 9.46 -13.57
CA ASP A 241 -13.01 10.37 -13.99
C ASP A 241 -14.08 10.52 -12.90
N ARG A 242 -14.41 9.43 -12.20
CA ARG A 242 -15.35 9.44 -11.09
C ARG A 242 -14.78 10.19 -9.88
N ILE A 243 -13.55 9.87 -9.44
CA ILE A 243 -12.94 10.53 -8.28
C ILE A 243 -12.85 12.05 -8.52
N ARG A 244 -12.37 12.46 -9.69
CA ARG A 244 -12.27 13.89 -10.03
C ARG A 244 -13.62 14.58 -10.05
N ALA A 245 -14.66 13.93 -10.56
CA ALA A 245 -16.02 14.47 -10.54
C ALA A 245 -16.57 14.60 -9.11
N ASP A 246 -16.33 13.61 -8.25
CA ASP A 246 -16.81 13.57 -6.87
C ASP A 246 -16.05 14.56 -5.96
N LEU A 247 -14.77 14.83 -6.25
CA LEU A 247 -13.92 15.79 -5.55
C LEU A 247 -13.92 17.21 -6.19
N GLU A 248 -14.67 17.42 -7.29
CA GLU A 248 -14.75 18.70 -8.02
C GLU A 248 -13.39 19.22 -8.54
N LEU A 249 -12.50 18.29 -9.00
CA LEU A 249 -11.17 18.58 -9.55
C LEU A 249 -11.18 18.84 -11.06
#